data_8d971bb816e1076f351fe3d19f6d5f17
#
_entry.id   8d971bb816e1076f351fe3d19f6d5f17
#
_cell.length_a   1.000
_cell.length_b   1.000
_cell.length_c   1.000
_cell.angle_alpha   90.00
_cell.angle_beta   90.00
_cell.angle_gamma   90.00
#
_symmetry.space_group_name_H-M   'P 1'
#
loop_
_entity.id
_entity.type
_entity.pdbx_description
1 polymer ?
#
loop_
_entity_poly.entity_id
_entity_poly.type
_entity_poly.pdbx_seq_one_letter_code
_entity_poly.pdbx_strand_id
1 'polypeptide(L)'
;IVATGAKPLVPPIKGTQDYPVLTAHDFLRGKFVIPKGRVCVLGGGAVACETAETVLENARPNSYTRGYDASIGDIDVTLVEMLPQLLTGVCAPNREPLIRKLKSKGVHINVNTKIMEVTDHEVKVQRQDGTQEWLEGFDYVLFGLGSRNYDPLSETLKEFVPEVHVIGDAVRARQASYAMWEGFEKAYSL
;
A
#
# COMPACT_ATOMS: atom_id res chain seq x y z
N ILE A 1 -26.53 4.59 -8.89
CA ILE A 1 -25.25 5.06 -8.34
C ILE A 1 -24.24 3.90 -8.34
N VAL A 2 -23.04 4.15 -8.85
CA VAL A 2 -21.91 3.20 -8.88
C VAL A 2 -20.83 3.72 -7.93
N ALA A 3 -20.50 2.97 -6.89
CA ALA A 3 -19.51 3.31 -5.87
C ALA A 3 -18.60 2.08 -5.59
N THR A 4 -18.04 1.52 -6.65
CA THR A 4 -17.28 0.25 -6.62
C THR A 4 -15.86 0.38 -6.06
N GLY A 5 -15.47 1.59 -5.68
CA GLY A 5 -14.22 1.83 -4.97
C GLY A 5 -12.97 1.81 -5.85
N ALA A 6 -11.86 1.34 -5.29
CA ALA A 6 -10.57 1.31 -5.93
C ALA A 6 -9.89 -0.05 -5.82
N LYS A 7 -8.91 -0.28 -6.69
CA LYS A 7 -8.00 -1.44 -6.65
C LYS A 7 -6.57 -1.00 -6.36
N PRO A 8 -5.72 -1.89 -5.81
CA PRO A 8 -4.29 -1.62 -5.67
C PRO A 8 -3.68 -1.18 -7.00
N LEU A 9 -2.83 -0.17 -6.94
CA LEU A 9 -2.03 0.26 -8.08
C LEU A 9 -0.76 -0.59 -8.15
N VAL A 10 -0.62 -1.34 -9.24
CA VAL A 10 0.63 -1.99 -9.63
C VAL A 10 1.07 -1.30 -10.92
N PRO A 11 2.02 -0.34 -10.84
CA PRO A 11 2.51 0.34 -12.02
C PRO A 11 3.33 -0.62 -12.91
N PRO A 12 3.49 -0.32 -14.20
CA PRO A 12 4.26 -1.14 -15.13
C PRO A 12 5.77 -0.94 -14.91
N ILE A 13 6.26 -1.35 -13.75
CA ILE A 13 7.68 -1.40 -13.42
C ILE A 13 8.26 -2.66 -14.05
N LYS A 14 9.48 -2.57 -14.59
CA LYS A 14 10.17 -3.74 -15.17
C LYS A 14 10.22 -4.88 -14.15
N GLY A 15 9.85 -6.08 -14.55
CA GLY A 15 9.77 -7.28 -13.71
C GLY A 15 8.38 -7.59 -13.16
N THR A 16 7.45 -6.63 -13.08
CA THR A 16 6.10 -6.88 -12.52
C THR A 16 5.24 -7.87 -13.33
N GLN A 17 5.65 -8.20 -14.53
CA GLN A 17 4.97 -9.18 -15.39
C GLN A 17 5.51 -10.61 -15.24
N ASP A 18 6.65 -10.76 -14.56
CA ASP A 18 7.41 -12.01 -14.55
C ASP A 18 7.03 -12.93 -13.37
N TYR A 19 6.28 -12.41 -12.38
CA TYR A 19 5.85 -13.16 -11.20
C TYR A 19 4.56 -12.58 -10.58
N PRO A 20 3.85 -13.35 -9.73
CA PRO A 20 2.68 -12.86 -9.01
C PRO A 20 3.04 -11.74 -8.02
N VAL A 21 2.53 -10.53 -8.26
CA VAL A 21 2.78 -9.38 -7.40
C VAL A 21 2.00 -9.49 -6.09
N LEU A 22 2.69 -9.38 -4.97
CA LEU A 22 2.08 -9.26 -3.64
C LEU A 22 1.71 -7.80 -3.37
N THR A 23 0.47 -7.52 -2.99
CA THR A 23 0.05 -6.16 -2.66
C THR A 23 -0.11 -5.95 -1.15
N ALA A 24 0.22 -4.77 -0.68
CA ALA A 24 -0.02 -4.33 0.68
C ALA A 24 -1.51 -4.47 1.08
N HIS A 25 -2.42 -4.18 0.16
CA HIS A 25 -3.86 -4.34 0.37
C HIS A 25 -4.27 -5.80 0.59
N ASP A 26 -3.68 -6.75 -0.15
CA ASP A 26 -4.00 -8.17 0.01
C ASP A 26 -3.46 -8.72 1.33
N PHE A 27 -2.28 -8.24 1.75
CA PHE A 27 -1.73 -8.55 3.06
C PHE A 27 -2.65 -8.03 4.18
N LEU A 28 -3.02 -6.74 4.16
CA LEU A 28 -3.90 -6.14 5.16
C LEU A 28 -5.31 -6.76 5.20
N ARG A 29 -5.76 -7.35 4.09
CA ARG A 29 -7.00 -8.13 4.01
C ARG A 29 -6.86 -9.56 4.51
N GLY A 30 -5.67 -9.98 4.93
CA GLY A 30 -5.40 -11.32 5.45
C GLY A 30 -5.37 -12.42 4.38
N LYS A 31 -5.13 -12.09 3.10
CA LYS A 31 -5.04 -13.09 2.04
C LYS A 31 -3.79 -13.96 2.15
N PHE A 32 -2.76 -13.48 2.82
CA PHE A 32 -1.56 -14.22 3.14
C PHE A 32 -0.92 -13.68 4.42
N VAL A 33 -0.03 -14.46 5.02
CA VAL A 33 0.66 -14.15 6.28
C VAL A 33 2.15 -14.07 6.03
N ILE A 34 2.82 -13.18 6.73
CA ILE A 34 4.29 -13.05 6.75
C ILE A 34 4.76 -13.43 8.15
N PRO A 35 5.23 -14.68 8.37
CA PRO A 35 5.57 -15.16 9.71
C PRO A 35 6.99 -14.75 10.14
N LYS A 36 7.90 -14.52 9.19
CA LYS A 36 9.31 -14.14 9.43
C LYS A 36 9.96 -13.68 8.13
N GLY A 37 11.17 -13.13 8.22
CA GLY A 37 12.02 -12.84 7.10
C GLY A 37 12.15 -11.35 6.78
N ARG A 38 12.80 -11.05 5.67
CA ARG A 38 13.08 -9.69 5.20
C ARG A 38 12.00 -9.25 4.23
N VAL A 39 11.35 -8.14 4.55
CA VAL A 39 10.19 -7.61 3.80
C VAL A 39 10.53 -6.25 3.22
N CYS A 40 10.41 -6.12 1.91
CA CYS A 40 10.46 -4.82 1.24
C CYS A 40 9.04 -4.34 0.96
N VAL A 41 8.68 -3.16 1.46
CA VAL A 41 7.41 -2.51 1.15
C VAL A 41 7.70 -1.32 0.23
N LEU A 42 7.15 -1.38 -0.98
CA LEU A 42 7.29 -0.36 -2.00
C LEU A 42 6.23 0.71 -1.82
N GLY A 43 6.67 1.95 -1.62
CA GLY A 43 5.83 3.11 -1.36
C GLY A 43 5.96 3.63 0.08
N GLY A 44 5.58 4.89 0.28
CA GLY A 44 5.63 5.57 1.58
C GLY A 44 4.32 6.25 1.96
N GLY A 45 3.21 5.91 1.29
CA GLY A 45 1.87 6.37 1.64
C GLY A 45 1.31 5.66 2.88
N ALA A 46 0.08 6.00 3.28
CA ALA A 46 -0.56 5.46 4.47
C ALA A 46 -0.60 3.92 4.45
N VAL A 47 -1.09 3.32 3.37
CA VAL A 47 -1.19 1.86 3.24
C VAL A 47 0.17 1.16 3.37
N ALA A 48 1.23 1.71 2.75
CA ALA A 48 2.57 1.13 2.86
C ALA A 48 3.12 1.21 4.29
N CYS A 49 2.96 2.36 4.95
CA CYS A 49 3.42 2.56 6.32
C CYS A 49 2.64 1.71 7.33
N GLU A 50 1.31 1.61 7.19
CA GLU A 50 0.46 0.72 7.99
C GLU A 50 0.78 -0.75 7.76
N THR A 51 1.12 -1.12 6.51
CA THR A 51 1.58 -2.47 6.18
C THR A 51 2.89 -2.79 6.90
N ALA A 52 3.87 -1.89 6.83
CA ALA A 52 5.15 -2.05 7.54
C ALA A 52 4.96 -2.20 9.05
N GLU A 53 4.04 -1.41 9.64
CA GLU A 53 3.68 -1.50 11.04
C GLU A 53 3.03 -2.86 11.37
N THR A 54 2.04 -3.28 10.57
CA THR A 54 1.30 -4.53 10.79
C THR A 54 2.20 -5.75 10.64
N VAL A 55 3.10 -5.77 9.65
CA VAL A 55 4.09 -6.83 9.49
C VAL A 55 4.92 -6.99 10.77
N LEU A 56 5.43 -5.89 11.33
CA LEU A 56 6.22 -5.91 12.56
C LEU A 56 5.41 -6.26 13.81
N GLU A 57 4.12 -5.94 13.84
CA GLU A 57 3.23 -6.30 14.96
C GLU A 57 2.90 -7.78 14.97
N ASN A 58 2.67 -8.36 13.81
CA ASN A 58 2.43 -9.79 13.66
C ASN A 58 3.65 -10.65 14.06
N ALA A 59 4.86 -10.10 13.95
CA ALA A 59 6.10 -10.74 14.40
C ALA A 59 6.28 -10.77 15.93
N ARG A 60 5.47 -10.02 16.68
CA ARG A 60 5.57 -9.97 18.14
C ARG A 60 4.41 -10.75 18.73
N PRO A 61 4.66 -11.63 19.72
CA PRO A 61 3.57 -12.27 20.45
C PRO A 61 2.70 -11.18 21.06
N ASN A 62 1.48 -11.04 20.56
CA ASN A 62 0.50 -10.16 21.13
C ASN A 62 0.21 -10.67 22.56
N SER A 63 0.35 -9.82 23.56
CA SER A 63 0.06 -10.17 24.96
C SER A 63 -1.37 -10.68 25.19
N TYR A 64 -2.26 -10.52 24.20
CA TYR A 64 -3.61 -11.01 24.20
C TYR A 64 -3.80 -12.39 23.53
N THR A 65 -2.87 -12.85 22.71
CA THR A 65 -2.88 -14.22 22.18
C THR A 65 -2.11 -15.12 23.14
N ARG A 66 -2.82 -15.90 23.94
CA ARG A 66 -2.26 -16.95 24.81
C ARG A 66 -1.77 -18.14 23.97
N GLY A 67 -0.74 -17.96 23.19
CA GLY A 67 -0.10 -19.01 22.43
C GLY A 67 1.19 -18.46 21.84
N TYR A 68 2.29 -18.96 22.34
CA TYR A 68 3.60 -18.73 21.71
C TYR A 68 3.60 -19.49 20.40
N ASP A 69 3.34 -18.82 19.30
CA ASP A 69 3.54 -19.42 17.99
C ASP A 69 5.02 -19.35 17.66
N ALA A 70 5.71 -20.45 17.87
CA ALA A 70 7.15 -20.61 17.57
C ALA A 70 7.45 -20.48 16.05
N SER A 71 6.43 -20.37 15.19
CA SER A 71 6.59 -20.13 13.76
C SER A 71 6.88 -18.65 13.43
N ILE A 72 6.60 -17.74 14.37
CA ILE A 72 6.90 -16.31 14.20
C ILE A 72 8.37 -16.08 14.52
N GLY A 73 9.14 -15.76 13.48
CA GLY A 73 10.58 -15.46 13.58
C GLY A 73 10.85 -13.97 13.50
N ASP A 74 12.15 -13.64 13.41
CA ASP A 74 12.60 -12.27 13.23
C ASP A 74 12.08 -11.70 11.90
N ILE A 75 11.59 -10.49 11.93
CA ILE A 75 11.16 -9.73 10.76
C ILE A 75 11.98 -8.45 10.66
N ASP A 76 12.51 -8.22 9.48
CA ASP A 76 13.18 -6.99 9.08
C ASP A 76 12.39 -6.31 7.95
N VAL A 77 12.10 -5.02 8.10
CA VAL A 77 11.26 -4.28 7.15
C VAL A 77 12.03 -3.12 6.54
N THR A 78 12.03 -3.07 5.22
CA THR A 78 12.54 -1.97 4.41
C THR A 78 11.39 -1.26 3.69
N LEU A 79 11.30 0.06 3.83
CA LEU A 79 10.41 0.92 3.03
C LEU A 79 11.19 1.64 1.94
N VAL A 80 10.65 1.68 0.71
CA VAL A 80 11.23 2.39 -0.43
C VAL A 80 10.23 3.41 -0.96
N GLU A 81 10.56 4.71 -0.85
CA GLU A 81 9.70 5.83 -1.26
C GLU A 81 10.47 6.81 -2.16
N MET A 82 9.86 7.19 -3.29
CA MET A 82 10.46 8.13 -4.24
C MET A 82 10.43 9.59 -3.77
N LEU A 83 9.47 9.95 -2.92
CA LEU A 83 9.34 11.28 -2.35
C LEU A 83 10.32 11.50 -1.19
N PRO A 84 10.60 12.76 -0.83
CA PRO A 84 11.55 13.06 0.25
C PRO A 84 11.05 12.72 1.65
N GLN A 85 9.77 12.36 1.80
CA GLN A 85 9.18 12.00 3.10
C GLN A 85 8.06 10.98 2.94
N LEU A 86 7.86 10.18 3.99
CA LEU A 86 6.71 9.29 4.11
C LEU A 86 5.42 10.07 4.40
N LEU A 87 4.27 9.44 4.10
CA LEU A 87 2.93 9.93 4.45
C LEU A 87 2.64 11.34 3.89
N THR A 88 3.13 11.62 2.68
CA THR A 88 2.81 12.85 1.97
C THR A 88 1.30 12.97 1.79
N GLY A 89 0.72 14.12 2.20
CA GLY A 89 -0.74 14.35 2.18
C GLY A 89 -1.49 13.88 3.44
N VAL A 90 -0.80 13.24 4.39
CA VAL A 90 -1.36 12.95 5.72
C VAL A 90 -1.05 14.11 6.67
N CYS A 91 -2.03 14.55 7.45
CA CYS A 91 -1.84 15.64 8.41
C CYS A 91 -0.80 15.29 9.49
N ALA A 92 -0.03 16.30 9.93
CA ALA A 92 1.10 16.11 10.83
C ALA A 92 0.76 15.36 12.15
N PRO A 93 -0.37 15.62 12.83
CA PRO A 93 -0.74 14.88 14.03
C PRO A 93 -0.85 13.36 13.85
N ASN A 94 -1.22 12.90 12.66
CA ASN A 94 -1.33 11.46 12.35
C ASN A 94 -0.01 10.91 11.77
N ARG A 95 0.68 11.71 10.99
CA ARG A 95 1.93 11.34 10.31
C ARG A 95 3.09 11.10 11.28
N GLU A 96 3.35 12.07 12.16
CA GLU A 96 4.54 12.05 13.01
C GLU A 96 4.59 10.88 14.01
N PRO A 97 3.48 10.51 14.68
CA PRO A 97 3.48 9.34 15.56
C PRO A 97 3.80 8.03 14.81
N LEU A 98 3.23 7.84 13.62
CA LEU A 98 3.47 6.63 12.82
C LEU A 98 4.92 6.54 12.35
N ILE A 99 5.50 7.64 11.84
CA ILE A 99 6.92 7.67 11.44
C ILE A 99 7.84 7.36 12.63
N ARG A 100 7.58 7.95 13.81
CA ARG A 100 8.36 7.66 15.02
C ARG A 100 8.24 6.19 15.42
N LYS A 101 7.04 5.62 15.32
CA LYS A 101 6.81 4.22 15.64
C LYS A 101 7.58 3.29 14.69
N LEU A 102 7.54 3.55 13.37
CA LEU A 102 8.30 2.78 12.38
C LEU A 102 9.81 2.83 12.67
N LYS A 103 10.34 4.02 12.90
CA LYS A 103 11.76 4.21 13.25
C LYS A 103 12.15 3.49 14.53
N SER A 104 11.33 3.60 15.58
CA SER A 104 11.60 2.94 16.88
C SER A 104 11.55 1.42 16.80
N LYS A 105 10.83 0.88 15.82
CA LYS A 105 10.78 -0.57 15.53
C LYS A 105 11.90 -1.04 14.59
N GLY A 106 12.79 -0.14 14.15
CA GLY A 106 13.95 -0.50 13.31
C GLY A 106 13.64 -0.60 11.82
N VAL A 107 12.53 -0.01 11.33
CA VAL A 107 12.26 0.00 9.88
C VAL A 107 13.33 0.77 9.13
N HIS A 108 13.92 0.15 8.10
CA HIS A 108 14.85 0.77 7.17
C HIS A 108 14.09 1.64 6.16
N ILE A 109 14.17 2.95 6.32
CA ILE A 109 13.42 3.92 5.50
C ILE A 109 14.32 4.50 4.42
N ASN A 110 14.03 4.20 3.15
CA ASN A 110 14.70 4.73 1.98
C ASN A 110 13.78 5.72 1.27
N VAL A 111 13.89 7.01 1.57
CA VAL A 111 13.23 8.10 0.85
C VAL A 111 14.10 8.61 -0.30
N ASN A 112 13.55 9.46 -1.19
CA ASN A 112 14.23 9.94 -2.41
C ASN A 112 14.77 8.78 -3.27
N THR A 113 14.08 7.65 -3.27
CA THR A 113 14.54 6.39 -3.84
C THR A 113 13.50 5.87 -4.81
N LYS A 114 13.79 5.99 -6.12
CA LYS A 114 12.89 5.59 -7.19
C LYS A 114 13.08 4.11 -7.51
N ILE A 115 11.98 3.37 -7.60
CA ILE A 115 11.97 1.97 -8.02
C ILE A 115 12.10 1.90 -9.54
N MET A 116 13.06 1.14 -10.05
CA MET A 116 13.37 0.99 -11.47
C MET A 116 12.99 -0.38 -12.02
N GLU A 117 13.21 -1.43 -11.22
CA GLU A 117 12.97 -2.82 -11.58
C GLU A 117 12.71 -3.63 -10.32
N VAL A 118 11.95 -4.70 -10.42
CA VAL A 118 11.63 -5.57 -9.30
C VAL A 118 11.71 -7.03 -9.70
N THR A 119 12.09 -7.87 -8.75
CA THR A 119 11.88 -9.32 -8.78
C THR A 119 11.06 -9.71 -7.55
N ASP A 120 10.78 -10.98 -7.36
CA ASP A 120 10.13 -11.49 -6.15
C ASP A 120 11.01 -11.35 -4.88
N HIS A 121 12.33 -11.15 -5.04
CA HIS A 121 13.31 -11.09 -3.95
C HIS A 121 14.21 -9.85 -3.95
N GLU A 122 14.15 -9.01 -4.99
CA GLU A 122 15.08 -7.89 -5.17
C GLU A 122 14.37 -6.68 -5.75
N VAL A 123 14.91 -5.50 -5.44
CA VAL A 123 14.40 -4.22 -5.95
C VAL A 123 15.56 -3.38 -6.45
N LYS A 124 15.58 -3.10 -7.75
CA LYS A 124 16.51 -2.13 -8.32
C LYS A 124 16.00 -0.73 -8.08
N VAL A 125 16.83 0.08 -7.46
CA VAL A 125 16.50 1.46 -7.12
C VAL A 125 17.45 2.46 -7.74
N GLN A 126 16.96 3.70 -7.91
CA GLN A 126 17.78 4.85 -8.24
C GLN A 126 17.70 5.86 -7.10
N ARG A 127 18.84 6.22 -6.53
CA ARG A 127 19.00 7.24 -5.50
C ARG A 127 18.88 8.65 -6.07
N GLN A 128 18.72 9.65 -5.20
CA GLN A 128 18.58 11.05 -5.59
C GLN A 128 19.80 11.59 -6.41
N ASP A 129 20.99 11.05 -6.16
CA ASP A 129 22.22 11.40 -6.90
C ASP A 129 22.33 10.70 -8.26
N GLY A 130 21.35 9.90 -8.64
CA GLY A 130 21.33 9.12 -9.88
C GLY A 130 21.98 7.74 -9.78
N THR A 131 22.63 7.41 -8.68
CA THR A 131 23.22 6.08 -8.45
C THR A 131 22.14 5.00 -8.48
N GLN A 132 22.43 3.90 -9.17
CA GLN A 132 21.54 2.73 -9.22
C GLN A 132 22.19 1.55 -8.49
N GLU A 133 21.37 0.85 -7.71
CA GLU A 133 21.79 -0.33 -6.97
C GLU A 133 20.63 -1.31 -6.85
N TRP A 134 20.96 -2.58 -6.53
CA TRP A 134 19.99 -3.57 -6.14
C TRP A 134 19.90 -3.64 -4.61
N LEU A 135 18.70 -3.61 -4.09
CA LEU A 135 18.39 -4.01 -2.72
C LEU A 135 17.98 -5.47 -2.79
N GLU A 136 18.77 -6.34 -2.14
CA GLU A 136 18.72 -7.78 -2.34
C GLU A 136 18.32 -8.55 -1.06
N GLY A 137 17.91 -9.80 -1.26
CA GLY A 137 17.70 -10.79 -0.19
C GLY A 137 16.40 -10.56 0.59
N PHE A 138 15.36 -10.08 -0.07
CA PHE A 138 14.03 -10.03 0.52
C PHE A 138 13.33 -11.40 0.37
N ASP A 139 12.60 -11.81 1.39
CA ASP A 139 11.69 -12.95 1.32
C ASP A 139 10.33 -12.53 0.71
N TYR A 140 9.98 -11.24 0.86
CA TYR A 140 8.73 -10.68 0.35
C TYR A 140 8.95 -9.26 -0.19
N VAL A 141 8.39 -8.98 -1.36
CA VAL A 141 8.29 -7.62 -1.94
C VAL A 141 6.82 -7.25 -2.09
N LEU A 142 6.37 -6.24 -1.34
CA LEU A 142 4.97 -5.83 -1.24
C LEU A 142 4.74 -4.48 -1.93
N PHE A 143 3.75 -4.42 -2.81
CA PHE A 143 3.38 -3.19 -3.51
C PHE A 143 2.36 -2.39 -2.71
N GLY A 144 2.81 -1.27 -2.12
CA GLY A 144 2.02 -0.26 -1.41
C GLY A 144 1.98 1.09 -2.15
N LEU A 145 1.98 1.06 -3.49
CA LEU A 145 2.13 2.25 -4.36
C LEU A 145 0.82 3.02 -4.59
N GLY A 146 -0.15 2.83 -3.70
CA GLY A 146 -1.45 3.52 -3.77
C GLY A 146 -2.53 2.69 -4.43
N SER A 147 -3.58 3.40 -4.88
CA SER A 147 -4.77 2.78 -5.47
C SER A 147 -5.16 3.50 -6.76
N ARG A 148 -5.80 2.78 -7.66
CA ARG A 148 -6.45 3.31 -8.86
C ARG A 148 -7.95 3.12 -8.77
N ASN A 149 -8.72 4.02 -9.36
CA ASN A 149 -10.16 3.87 -9.48
C ASN A 149 -10.56 2.55 -10.12
N TYR A 150 -11.73 2.05 -9.73
CA TYR A 150 -12.28 0.82 -10.28
C TYR A 150 -13.78 0.98 -10.54
N ASP A 151 -14.11 1.12 -11.81
CA ASP A 151 -15.49 1.20 -12.29
C ASP A 151 -15.74 0.16 -13.40
N PRO A 152 -16.16 -1.05 -13.04
CA PRO A 152 -16.44 -2.11 -14.01
C PRO A 152 -17.89 -2.10 -14.50
N LEU A 153 -18.75 -1.22 -13.98
CA LEU A 153 -20.20 -1.36 -14.14
C LEU A 153 -20.85 -0.22 -14.94
N SER A 154 -20.32 1.01 -14.87
CA SER A 154 -21.03 2.19 -15.37
C SER A 154 -21.39 2.09 -16.86
N GLU A 155 -20.48 1.62 -17.70
CA GLU A 155 -20.73 1.51 -19.14
C GLU A 155 -21.84 0.49 -19.43
N THR A 156 -21.82 -0.67 -18.80
CA THR A 156 -22.86 -1.67 -18.96
C THR A 156 -24.21 -1.19 -18.43
N LEU A 157 -24.22 -0.51 -17.29
CA LEU A 157 -25.47 -0.02 -16.69
C LEU A 157 -26.17 1.06 -17.53
N LYS A 158 -25.44 1.85 -18.31
CA LYS A 158 -26.01 2.85 -19.23
C LYS A 158 -26.94 2.24 -20.28
N GLU A 159 -26.76 0.95 -20.59
CA GLU A 159 -27.64 0.25 -21.52
C GLU A 159 -29.01 -0.11 -20.91
N PHE A 160 -29.11 -0.14 -19.58
CA PHE A 160 -30.30 -0.61 -18.86
C PHE A 160 -31.05 0.47 -18.10
N VAL A 161 -30.38 1.57 -17.74
CA VAL A 161 -30.97 2.65 -16.96
C VAL A 161 -30.65 4.02 -17.57
N PRO A 162 -31.58 5.01 -17.47
CA PRO A 162 -31.43 6.30 -18.12
C PRO A 162 -30.30 7.15 -17.52
N GLU A 163 -30.01 6.96 -16.24
CA GLU A 163 -28.97 7.74 -15.54
C GLU A 163 -28.06 6.83 -14.72
N VAL A 164 -26.74 7.00 -14.89
CA VAL A 164 -25.70 6.32 -14.13
C VAL A 164 -24.73 7.36 -13.56
N HIS A 165 -24.62 7.38 -12.24
CA HIS A 165 -23.73 8.28 -11.52
C HIS A 165 -22.63 7.47 -10.84
N VAL A 166 -21.37 7.75 -11.21
CA VAL A 166 -20.18 7.16 -10.58
C VAL A 166 -19.69 8.13 -9.51
N ILE A 167 -19.42 7.64 -8.29
CA ILE A 167 -18.98 8.45 -7.16
C ILE A 167 -17.83 7.81 -6.38
N GLY A 168 -17.18 8.60 -5.56
CA GLY A 168 -16.13 8.16 -4.64
C GLY A 168 -14.88 7.64 -5.36
N ASP A 169 -14.24 6.64 -4.79
CA ASP A 169 -13.00 6.07 -5.32
C ASP A 169 -13.17 5.35 -6.66
N ALA A 170 -14.41 5.07 -7.07
CA ALA A 170 -14.70 4.58 -8.42
C ALA A 170 -14.39 5.64 -9.50
N VAL A 171 -14.50 6.93 -9.17
CA VAL A 171 -14.06 8.05 -10.02
C VAL A 171 -12.56 8.29 -9.88
N ARG A 172 -12.10 8.44 -8.63
CA ARG A 172 -10.70 8.71 -8.31
C ARG A 172 -10.41 8.34 -6.86
N ALA A 173 -9.43 7.48 -6.65
CA ALA A 173 -8.98 7.12 -5.31
C ALA A 173 -8.43 8.34 -4.54
N ARG A 174 -9.06 8.67 -3.39
CA ARG A 174 -8.77 9.85 -2.56
C ARG A 174 -9.05 9.56 -1.09
N GLN A 175 -9.14 10.61 -0.27
CA GLN A 175 -9.57 10.51 1.13
C GLN A 175 -11.08 10.23 1.20
N ALA A 176 -11.51 9.50 2.22
CA ALA A 176 -12.92 9.11 2.43
C ALA A 176 -13.88 10.29 2.46
N SER A 177 -13.44 11.49 2.91
CA SER A 177 -14.22 12.70 2.91
C SER A 177 -14.76 13.10 1.53
N TYR A 178 -13.98 12.85 0.47
CA TYR A 178 -14.43 13.12 -0.90
C TYR A 178 -15.55 12.17 -1.32
N ALA A 179 -15.44 10.90 -0.99
CA ALA A 179 -16.48 9.91 -1.29
C ALA A 179 -17.78 10.22 -0.54
N MET A 180 -17.68 10.65 0.72
CA MET A 180 -18.85 11.09 1.52
C MET A 180 -19.50 12.32 0.92
N TRP A 181 -18.71 13.31 0.52
CA TRP A 181 -19.21 14.54 -0.08
C TRP A 181 -19.90 14.29 -1.41
N GLU A 182 -19.27 13.55 -2.31
CA GLU A 182 -19.86 13.20 -3.61
C GLU A 182 -21.16 12.39 -3.45
N GLY A 183 -21.21 11.49 -2.46
CA GLY A 183 -22.43 10.76 -2.11
C GLY A 183 -23.55 11.69 -1.65
N PHE A 184 -23.24 12.66 -0.79
CA PHE A 184 -24.19 13.65 -0.32
C PHE A 184 -24.70 14.56 -1.47
N GLU A 185 -23.79 15.15 -2.24
CA GLU A 185 -24.15 16.03 -3.37
C GLU A 185 -25.04 15.30 -4.37
N LYS A 186 -24.69 14.06 -4.70
CA LYS A 186 -25.48 13.30 -5.65
C LYS A 186 -26.86 12.93 -5.10
N ALA A 187 -26.96 12.51 -3.86
CA ALA A 187 -28.25 12.23 -3.23
C ALA A 187 -29.15 13.46 -3.13
N TYR A 188 -28.57 14.65 -2.94
CA TYR A 188 -29.31 15.92 -2.87
C TYR A 188 -29.79 16.41 -4.26
N SER A 189 -29.14 15.98 -5.34
CA SER A 189 -29.45 16.39 -6.73
C SER A 189 -30.38 15.43 -7.47
N LEU A 190 -30.71 14.27 -6.91
CA LEU A 190 -31.66 13.30 -7.42
C LEU A 190 -33.08 13.62 -6.96
#